data_e51426dd73f3830491fe9534e388f05f
#
_entry.id   e51426dd73f3830491fe9534e388f05f
#
_cell.length_a   1.000
_cell.length_b   1.000
_cell.length_c   1.000
_cell.angle_alpha   90.00
_cell.angle_beta   90.00
_cell.angle_gamma   90.00
#
_symmetry.space_group_name_H-M   'P 1'
#
loop_
_entity.id
_entity.type
_entity.pdbx_description
1 polymer ?
#
loop_
_entity_poly.entity_id
_entity_poly.type
_entity_poly.pdbx_seq_one_letter_code
_entity_poly.pdbx_strand_id
1 'polypeptide(L)'
;MDVEAFLIGYTITTNDYKQEVKAETTKSILAQKQSISRSEFYNGGKAGLQPAFVLFTSKLDYSGELEVELDGVRYGIYRTYEVDEDYIELYCERKGGYERPASGTE
;
A
#
# COMPACT_ATOMS: atom_id res chain seq x y z
N MET A 1 12.05 -12.54 2.40
CA MET A 1 11.47 -13.17 1.21
C MET A 1 11.16 -12.11 0.17
N ASP A 2 11.68 -12.29 -1.03
CA ASP A 2 11.44 -11.34 -2.10
C ASP A 2 10.11 -11.63 -2.77
N VAL A 3 9.35 -10.58 -2.99
CA VAL A 3 8.03 -10.70 -3.61
C VAL A 3 7.90 -9.63 -4.69
N GLU A 4 7.07 -9.92 -5.68
CA GLU A 4 6.68 -8.91 -6.64
C GLU A 4 5.38 -8.28 -6.15
N ALA A 5 5.37 -6.96 -6.05
CA ALA A 5 4.19 -6.22 -5.62
C ALA A 5 3.91 -5.13 -6.64
N PHE A 6 2.69 -4.62 -6.61
CA PHE A 6 2.26 -3.59 -7.56
C PHE A 6 1.82 -2.37 -6.79
N LEU A 7 2.56 -1.27 -6.92
CA LEU A 7 2.16 -0.01 -6.31
C LEU A 7 1.03 0.59 -7.13
N ILE A 8 -0.01 0.99 -6.45
CA ILE A 8 -1.21 1.52 -7.08
C ILE A 8 -1.25 3.02 -6.86
N GLY A 9 -1.23 3.76 -7.94
CA GLY A 9 -1.33 5.20 -7.90
C GLY A 9 -2.46 5.67 -8.77
N TYR A 10 -2.64 6.98 -8.81
CA TYR A 10 -3.70 7.58 -9.62
C TYR A 10 -3.16 8.80 -10.30
N THR A 11 -3.60 9.02 -11.55
CA THR A 11 -3.34 10.27 -12.25
C THR A 11 -4.67 10.94 -12.52
N ILE A 12 -4.65 12.26 -12.54
CA ILE A 12 -5.85 13.04 -12.83
C ILE A 12 -5.57 13.80 -14.12
N THR A 13 -6.43 13.61 -15.12
CA THR A 13 -6.33 14.30 -16.40
C THR A 13 -7.62 15.03 -16.67
N THR A 14 -7.57 16.01 -17.57
CA THR A 14 -8.75 16.73 -17.99
C THR A 14 -9.12 16.27 -19.39
N ASN A 15 -10.36 15.82 -19.55
CA ASN A 15 -10.82 15.37 -20.87
C ASN A 15 -11.30 16.54 -21.72
N ASP A 16 -11.83 16.25 -22.91
CA ASP A 16 -12.28 17.26 -23.86
C ASP A 16 -13.42 18.11 -23.33
N TYR A 17 -14.13 17.62 -22.32
CA TYR A 17 -15.26 18.31 -21.71
C TYR A 17 -14.82 19.10 -20.46
N LYS A 18 -13.51 19.20 -20.24
CA LYS A 18 -12.94 19.86 -19.06
C LYS A 18 -13.34 19.20 -17.75
N GLN A 19 -13.62 17.92 -17.80
CA GLN A 19 -13.91 17.12 -16.61
C GLN A 19 -12.63 16.42 -16.16
N GLU A 20 -12.45 16.36 -14.87
CA GLU A 20 -11.32 15.62 -14.31
C GLU A 20 -11.60 14.13 -14.37
N VAL A 21 -10.65 13.39 -14.90
CA VAL A 21 -10.74 11.94 -15.01
C VAL A 21 -9.61 11.35 -14.18
N LYS A 22 -9.96 10.48 -13.25
CA LYS A 22 -8.99 9.79 -12.40
C LYS A 22 -8.70 8.43 -13.00
N ALA A 23 -7.44 8.19 -13.29
CA ALA A 23 -7.00 6.92 -13.86
C ALA A 23 -6.07 6.22 -12.90
N GLU A 24 -6.29 4.93 -12.69
CA GLU A 24 -5.46 4.11 -11.83
C GLU A 24 -4.19 3.71 -12.57
N THR A 25 -3.05 3.77 -11.91
CA THR A 25 -1.78 3.34 -12.46
C THR A 25 -1.23 2.21 -11.61
N THR A 26 -0.48 1.32 -12.24
CA THR A 26 0.10 0.16 -11.56
C THR A 26 1.57 0.09 -11.90
N LYS A 27 2.42 -0.04 -10.88
CA LYS A 27 3.85 -0.13 -11.07
C LYS A 27 4.37 -1.37 -10.36
N SER A 28 4.98 -2.28 -11.11
CA SER A 28 5.57 -3.48 -10.55
C SER A 28 6.87 -3.14 -9.83
N ILE A 29 7.03 -3.63 -8.62
CA ILE A 29 8.26 -3.47 -7.86
C ILE A 29 8.67 -4.80 -7.27
N LEU A 30 9.97 -4.93 -7.00
CA LEU A 30 10.50 -6.07 -6.28
C LEU A 30 10.77 -5.61 -4.86
N ALA A 31 10.20 -6.30 -3.89
CA ALA A 31 10.31 -5.90 -2.50
C ALA A 31 10.61 -7.10 -1.62
N GLN A 32 11.13 -6.83 -0.44
CA GLN A 32 11.35 -7.86 0.56
C GLN A 32 10.22 -7.75 1.57
N LYS A 33 9.44 -8.80 1.69
CA LYS A 33 8.31 -8.82 2.62
C LYS A 33 8.79 -9.22 4.00
N GLN A 34 8.45 -8.42 4.98
CA GLN A 34 8.86 -8.62 6.37
C GLN A 34 7.62 -8.63 7.26
N SER A 35 7.71 -9.37 8.35
CA SER A 35 6.61 -9.45 9.31
C SER A 35 6.50 -8.16 10.11
N ILE A 36 5.29 -7.84 10.54
CA ILE A 36 5.03 -6.73 11.44
C ILE A 36 5.52 -7.12 12.83
N SER A 37 6.20 -6.20 13.50
CA SER A 37 6.60 -6.43 14.89
C SER A 37 5.37 -6.40 15.80
N ARG A 38 5.51 -6.98 16.99
CA ARG A 38 4.40 -6.99 17.96
C ARG A 38 4.01 -5.58 18.38
N SER A 39 4.98 -4.73 18.64
CA SER A 39 4.68 -3.37 19.06
C SER A 39 4.02 -2.58 17.94
N GLU A 40 4.45 -2.77 16.72
CA GLU A 40 3.81 -2.10 15.58
C GLU A 40 2.37 -2.56 15.42
N PHE A 41 2.14 -3.88 15.52
CA PHE A 41 0.79 -4.43 15.40
C PHE A 41 -0.12 -3.90 16.49
N TYR A 42 0.37 -3.90 17.72
CA TYR A 42 -0.40 -3.47 18.86
C TYR A 42 -0.74 -1.97 18.78
N ASN A 43 0.27 -1.16 18.48
CA ASN A 43 0.07 0.29 18.41
C ASN A 43 -0.82 0.68 17.23
N GLY A 44 -0.65 0.00 16.10
CA GLY A 44 -1.52 0.23 14.96
C GLY A 44 -2.96 -0.15 15.24
N GLY A 45 -3.16 -1.26 15.94
CA GLY A 45 -4.50 -1.69 16.32
C GLY A 45 -5.20 -0.67 17.20
N LYS A 46 -4.46 -0.06 18.13
CA LYS A 46 -5.02 0.99 18.97
C LYS A 46 -5.47 2.19 18.15
N ALA A 47 -4.79 2.46 17.06
CA ALA A 47 -5.12 3.58 16.18
C ALA A 47 -6.20 3.22 15.14
N GLY A 48 -6.74 2.02 15.21
CA GLY A 48 -7.77 1.58 14.27
C GLY A 48 -7.22 0.97 12.99
N LEU A 49 -5.91 0.71 12.94
CA LEU A 49 -5.30 0.12 11.78
C LEU A 49 -5.27 -1.41 11.88
N GLN A 50 -5.06 -2.07 10.76
CA GLN A 50 -4.91 -3.53 10.73
C GLN A 50 -3.58 -3.88 10.06
N PRO A 51 -2.45 -3.60 10.74
CA PRO A 51 -1.13 -3.83 10.13
C PRO A 51 -0.97 -5.28 9.68
N ALA A 52 -0.41 -5.48 8.50
CA ALA A 52 -0.28 -6.80 7.91
C ALA A 52 1.18 -7.20 7.69
N PHE A 53 1.98 -6.32 7.08
CA PHE A 53 3.39 -6.61 6.79
C PHE A 53 4.12 -5.33 6.41
N VAL A 54 5.43 -5.45 6.26
CA VAL A 54 6.28 -4.36 5.79
C VAL A 54 6.90 -4.80 4.47
N LEU A 55 6.96 -3.88 3.51
CA LEU A 55 7.69 -4.11 2.26
C LEU A 55 8.92 -3.22 2.26
N PHE A 56 10.08 -3.84 2.11
CA PHE A 56 11.37 -3.16 2.03
C PHE A 56 11.76 -3.09 0.56
N THR A 57 11.94 -1.89 0.04
CA THR A 57 12.22 -1.73 -1.37
C THR A 57 13.07 -0.49 -1.61
N SER A 58 13.46 -0.27 -2.87
CA SER A 58 14.26 0.89 -3.25
C SER A 58 13.41 2.16 -3.19
N LYS A 59 14.00 3.22 -2.66
CA LYS A 59 13.33 4.52 -2.64
C LYS A 59 13.01 5.01 -4.06
N LEU A 60 13.79 4.59 -5.04
CA LEU A 60 13.56 4.99 -6.43
C LEU A 60 12.25 4.45 -6.98
N ASP A 61 11.76 3.36 -6.38
CA ASP A 61 10.54 2.71 -6.85
C ASP A 61 9.28 3.29 -6.22
N TYR A 62 9.42 4.05 -5.15
CA TYR A 62 8.26 4.57 -4.42
C TYR A 62 8.09 6.06 -4.69
N SER A 63 6.87 6.45 -5.07
CA SER A 63 6.56 7.84 -5.42
C SER A 63 5.38 8.38 -4.62
N GLY A 64 5.14 7.83 -3.43
CA GLY A 64 4.05 8.32 -2.59
C GLY A 64 2.72 7.62 -2.78
N GLU A 65 2.73 6.49 -3.45
CA GLU A 65 1.50 5.72 -3.63
C GLU A 65 0.92 5.31 -2.28
N LEU A 66 -0.40 5.25 -2.20
CA LEU A 66 -1.08 4.94 -0.95
C LEU A 66 -1.59 3.51 -0.88
N GLU A 67 -1.46 2.75 -1.95
CA GLU A 67 -1.93 1.37 -1.99
C GLU A 67 -0.94 0.48 -2.69
N VAL A 68 -0.98 -0.79 -2.34
CA VAL A 68 -0.15 -1.80 -2.99
C VAL A 68 -0.96 -3.07 -3.12
N GLU A 69 -0.74 -3.80 -4.21
CA GLU A 69 -1.37 -5.10 -4.42
C GLU A 69 -0.31 -6.18 -4.31
N LEU A 70 -0.61 -7.20 -3.52
CA LEU A 70 0.27 -8.34 -3.33
C LEU A 70 -0.57 -9.61 -3.40
N ASP A 71 -0.20 -10.53 -4.30
CA ASP A 71 -0.93 -11.78 -4.49
C ASP A 71 -2.41 -11.56 -4.76
N GLY A 72 -2.74 -10.51 -5.52
CA GLY A 72 -4.11 -10.22 -5.89
C GLY A 72 -4.93 -9.51 -4.83
N VAL A 73 -4.31 -9.16 -3.71
CA VAL A 73 -5.02 -8.50 -2.61
C VAL A 73 -4.50 -7.07 -2.44
N ARG A 74 -5.41 -6.13 -2.28
CA ARG A 74 -5.07 -4.72 -2.06
C ARG A 74 -4.83 -4.45 -0.59
N TYR A 75 -3.76 -3.68 -0.34
CA TYR A 75 -3.42 -3.23 1.01
C TYR A 75 -3.22 -1.72 0.97
N GLY A 76 -3.48 -1.06 2.09
CA GLY A 76 -3.19 0.36 2.21
C GLY A 76 -1.80 0.54 2.78
N ILE A 77 -1.08 1.55 2.30
CA ILE A 77 0.22 1.93 2.89
C ILE A 77 -0.07 3.04 3.89
N TYR A 78 0.04 2.74 5.18
CA TYR A 78 -0.37 3.71 6.19
C TYR A 78 0.77 4.56 6.72
N ARG A 79 2.00 4.12 6.52
CA ARG A 79 3.17 4.95 6.79
C ARG A 79 4.39 4.38 6.11
N THR A 80 5.41 5.19 6.00
CA THR A 80 6.68 4.77 5.41
C THR A 80 7.80 5.18 6.34
N TYR A 81 8.95 4.52 6.17
CA TYR A 81 10.14 4.85 6.92
C TYR A 81 11.35 4.75 5.98
N GLU A 82 12.06 5.86 5.82
CA GLU A 82 13.28 5.84 5.00
C GLU A 82 14.42 5.29 5.84
N VAL A 83 14.86 4.10 5.45
CA VAL A 83 15.91 3.41 6.20
C VAL A 83 17.25 4.12 6.02
N ASP A 84 17.55 4.48 4.77
CA ASP A 84 18.77 5.20 4.43
C ASP A 84 18.54 5.92 3.09
N GLU A 85 19.62 6.25 2.37
CA GLU A 85 19.49 6.98 1.12
C GLU A 85 18.92 6.13 -0.01
N ASP A 86 19.00 4.80 0.12
CA ASP A 86 18.63 3.90 -0.96
C ASP A 86 17.34 3.13 -0.75
N TYR A 87 16.93 2.92 0.51
CA TYR A 87 15.85 2.00 0.83
C TYR A 87 14.78 2.62 1.69
N ILE A 88 13.57 2.10 1.54
CA ILE A 88 12.40 2.58 2.27
C ILE A 88 11.56 1.38 2.70
N GLU A 89 10.94 1.50 3.87
CA GLU A 89 9.98 0.53 4.36
C GLU A 89 8.58 1.08 4.18
N LEU A 90 7.71 0.25 3.59
CA LEU A 90 6.30 0.59 3.37
C LEU A 90 5.47 -0.27 4.33
N TYR A 91 4.82 0.39 5.28
CA TYR A 91 4.01 -0.32 6.27
C TYR A 91 2.60 -0.47 5.73
N CYS A 92 2.18 -1.72 5.56
CA CYS A 92 0.96 -2.05 4.85
C CYS A 92 -0.08 -2.62 5.80
N GLU A 93 -1.34 -2.24 5.58
CA GLU A 93 -2.44 -2.72 6.38
C GLU A 93 -3.52 -3.34 5.50
N ARG A 94 -4.33 -4.19 6.08
CA ARG A 94 -5.48 -4.73 5.39
C ARG A 94 -6.49 -3.63 5.15
N LYS A 95 -7.00 -3.58 3.93
CA LYS A 95 -8.00 -2.59 3.59
C LYS A 95 -9.38 -3.14 3.89
N GLY A 96 -10.03 -2.41 4.71
CA GLY A 96 -11.43 -2.54 4.87
C GLY A 96 -11.91 -3.93 5.11
N GLY A 97 -11.33 -4.48 5.96
CA GLY A 97 -11.93 -5.73 6.20
C GLY A 97 -13.37 -5.61 5.95
N TYR A 98 -13.64 -4.60 5.67
CA TYR A 98 -14.68 -4.43 5.33
C TYR A 98 -15.15 -4.43 4.19
N GLU A 99 -14.84 -4.69 3.82
CA GLU A 99 -15.28 -4.73 2.90
C GLU A 99 -15.85 -5.69 2.55
N ARG A 100 -16.09 -6.12 3.23
CA ARG A 100 -16.75 -6.81 3.04
C ARG A 100 -17.64 -6.84 2.89
N PRO A 101 -17.84 -6.57 2.97
CA PRO A 101 -18.68 -6.57 2.71
C PRO A 101 -19.20 -6.72 2.36
N ALA A 102 -18.99 -6.82 2.31
CA ALA A 102 -19.53 -6.97 2.06
C ALA A 102 -20.04 -7.31 1.91
N SER A 103 -19.79 -7.48 1.95
CA SER A 103 -20.35 -7.72 1.98
C SER A 103 -20.94 -7.85 2.14
N GLY A 104 -20.80 -8.00 2.31
CA GLY A 104 -21.35 -8.05 2.56
C GLY A 104 -21.89 -8.01 2.75
N THR A 105 -21.79 -8.05 2.93
CA THR A 105 -22.28 -7.98 3.20
C THR A 105 -22.67 -7.88 3.47
N GLU A 106 -22.34 -8.05 3.48
CA GLU A 106 -22.62 -7.99 3.89
C GLU A 106 -23.00 -7.96 4.20
#